data_f94918c98fe7e6476aef3f8ba51ae406
#
_entry.id   f94918c98fe7e6476aef3f8ba51ae406
#
_cell.length_a   1.000
_cell.length_b   1.000
_cell.length_c   1.000
_cell.angle_alpha   90.00
_cell.angle_beta   90.00
_cell.angle_gamma   90.00
#
_symmetry.space_group_name_H-M   'P 1'
#
loop_
_entity.id
_entity.type
_entity.pdbx_description
1 polymer ?
#
loop_
_entity_poly.entity_id
_entity_poly.type
_entity_poly.pdbx_seq_one_letter_code
_entity_poly.pdbx_strand_id
1 'polypeptide(L)'
;MKAIVPEKVSQEVLNIPVAEIEAWLAGPVSTLTPFEPAYTKTRDGKNLVIRALRKEEAPELLKFLKKFIEIDRDFYDIVGVRVYAEVLGWLRNRLKDSYHLVGTIDGELAGFADGRKRDEDVHISLHSMAFKRGGGVGAAMYYAKAQYAFETLGAKEWWSTFESYNGWKRYGLGCAQPSYPWPENQHELGGAAVYYIRRSYWDSTVKDYNKQLVHGDLIRPVPADILATADKLIIPETPDI
;
A
#
# COMPACT_ATOMS: atom_id res chain seq x y z
N MET A 1 -41.44 -6.40 13.54
CA MET A 1 -40.39 -7.39 13.23
C MET A 1 -40.32 -8.36 14.40
N LYS A 2 -40.48 -9.68 14.16
CA LYS A 2 -40.15 -10.67 15.22
C LYS A 2 -38.63 -10.69 15.38
N ALA A 3 -38.14 -10.56 16.60
CA ALA A 3 -36.73 -10.73 16.89
C ALA A 3 -36.30 -12.14 16.45
N ILE A 4 -35.27 -12.22 15.62
CA ILE A 4 -34.62 -13.50 15.31
C ILE A 4 -33.84 -13.91 16.56
N VAL A 5 -34.31 -14.90 17.26
CA VAL A 5 -33.59 -15.51 18.39
C VAL A 5 -32.55 -16.44 17.77
N PRO A 6 -31.24 -16.24 18.02
CA PRO A 6 -30.23 -17.13 17.52
C PRO A 6 -30.46 -18.56 18.02
N GLU A 7 -30.27 -19.53 17.15
CA GLU A 7 -30.29 -20.93 17.51
C GLU A 7 -29.24 -21.20 18.60
N LYS A 8 -29.59 -22.02 19.59
CA LYS A 8 -28.69 -22.28 20.71
C LYS A 8 -27.45 -23.03 20.22
N VAL A 9 -26.29 -22.41 20.29
CA VAL A 9 -25.03 -23.04 19.87
C VAL A 9 -24.74 -24.24 20.77
N SER A 10 -24.41 -25.40 20.19
CA SER A 10 -24.07 -26.59 20.96
C SER A 10 -22.77 -26.39 21.75
N GLN A 11 -22.64 -27.08 22.89
CA GLN A 11 -21.40 -27.01 23.70
C GLN A 11 -20.18 -27.52 22.93
N GLU A 12 -20.36 -28.43 21.99
CA GLU A 12 -19.29 -28.94 21.11
C GLU A 12 -18.69 -27.82 20.25
N VAL A 13 -19.56 -26.96 19.69
CA VAL A 13 -19.09 -25.80 18.88
C VAL A 13 -18.36 -24.79 19.75
N LEU A 14 -18.78 -24.61 21.03
CA LEU A 14 -18.12 -23.70 21.95
C LEU A 14 -16.74 -24.19 22.40
N ASN A 15 -16.45 -25.48 22.25
CA ASN A 15 -15.18 -26.09 22.62
C ASN A 15 -14.17 -26.17 21.47
N ILE A 16 -14.44 -25.54 20.31
CA ILE A 16 -13.50 -25.51 19.20
C ILE A 16 -12.23 -24.76 19.63
N PRO A 17 -11.04 -25.34 19.43
CA PRO A 17 -9.79 -24.67 19.74
C PRO A 17 -9.63 -23.34 19.00
N VAL A 18 -9.13 -22.32 19.67
CA VAL A 18 -8.92 -20.99 19.08
C VAL A 18 -8.07 -21.07 17.82
N ALA A 19 -7.06 -21.94 17.79
CA ALA A 19 -6.21 -22.13 16.62
C ALA A 19 -6.99 -22.62 15.38
N GLU A 20 -8.02 -23.45 15.59
CA GLU A 20 -8.88 -23.92 14.50
C GLU A 20 -9.78 -22.79 13.97
N ILE A 21 -10.35 -21.98 14.86
CA ILE A 21 -11.12 -20.79 14.46
C ILE A 21 -10.23 -19.81 13.70
N GLU A 22 -9.02 -19.56 14.20
CA GLU A 22 -8.06 -18.68 13.50
C GLU A 22 -7.70 -19.22 12.11
N ALA A 23 -7.57 -20.55 11.95
CA ALA A 23 -7.31 -21.16 10.65
C ALA A 23 -8.49 -20.97 9.68
N TRP A 24 -9.73 -21.06 10.15
CA TRP A 24 -10.92 -20.81 9.33
C TRP A 24 -11.05 -19.34 8.92
N LEU A 25 -10.64 -18.43 9.80
CA LEU A 25 -10.67 -17.00 9.54
C LEU A 25 -9.49 -16.52 8.69
N ALA A 26 -8.44 -17.32 8.60
CA ALA A 26 -7.32 -16.99 7.73
C ALA A 26 -7.75 -17.01 6.26
N GLY A 27 -7.40 -15.95 5.54
CA GLY A 27 -7.58 -15.90 4.09
C GLY A 27 -6.60 -16.84 3.37
N PRO A 28 -6.83 -17.11 2.08
CA PRO A 28 -5.89 -17.88 1.29
C PRO A 28 -4.53 -17.19 1.22
N VAL A 29 -3.48 -17.99 1.11
CA VAL A 29 -2.13 -17.47 0.88
C VAL A 29 -2.12 -16.69 -0.43
N SER A 30 -1.47 -15.53 -0.44
CA SER A 30 -1.31 -14.72 -1.65
C SER A 30 -0.51 -15.48 -2.71
N THR A 31 -1.00 -15.42 -3.94
CA THR A 31 -0.35 -16.00 -5.12
C THR A 31 0.33 -14.95 -5.99
N LEU A 32 0.48 -13.73 -5.50
CA LEU A 32 1.10 -12.65 -6.25
C LEU A 32 2.57 -12.96 -6.56
N THR A 33 2.98 -12.68 -7.78
CA THR A 33 4.41 -12.66 -8.13
C THR A 33 5.15 -11.72 -7.18
N PRO A 34 6.28 -12.14 -6.57
CA PRO A 34 7.01 -11.29 -5.64
C PRO A 34 7.42 -9.94 -6.26
N PHE A 35 7.37 -8.88 -5.47
CA PHE A 35 7.91 -7.58 -5.87
C PHE A 35 9.43 -7.65 -5.95
N GLU A 36 9.98 -7.34 -7.12
CA GLU A 36 11.43 -7.21 -7.29
C GLU A 36 11.90 -5.87 -6.71
N PRO A 37 12.87 -5.86 -5.77
CA PRO A 37 13.39 -4.62 -5.22
C PRO A 37 13.86 -3.64 -6.30
N ALA A 38 13.66 -2.36 -6.04
CA ALA A 38 14.10 -1.28 -6.91
C ALA A 38 14.74 -0.16 -6.09
N TYR A 39 15.51 0.70 -6.73
CA TYR A 39 15.97 1.93 -6.11
C TYR A 39 15.86 3.11 -7.07
N THR A 40 15.86 4.30 -6.47
CA THR A 40 15.98 5.55 -7.20
C THR A 40 16.74 6.57 -6.33
N LYS A 41 17.15 7.67 -6.93
CA LYS A 41 17.73 8.78 -6.18
C LYS A 41 16.64 9.71 -5.66
N THR A 42 16.74 10.09 -4.40
CA THR A 42 15.96 11.21 -3.87
C THR A 42 16.48 12.54 -4.43
N ARG A 43 15.74 13.62 -4.26
CA ARG A 43 16.16 14.96 -4.74
C ARG A 43 17.46 15.46 -4.13
N ASP A 44 17.79 15.01 -2.92
CA ASP A 44 19.05 15.28 -2.22
C ASP A 44 20.15 14.25 -2.52
N GLY A 45 19.92 13.37 -3.52
CA GLY A 45 20.92 12.45 -4.04
C GLY A 45 21.08 11.14 -3.27
N LYS A 46 20.31 10.90 -2.20
CA LYS A 46 20.38 9.64 -1.44
C LYS A 46 19.73 8.48 -2.21
N ASN A 47 20.13 7.27 -1.87
CA ASN A 47 19.48 6.07 -2.41
C ASN A 47 18.20 5.78 -1.63
N LEU A 48 17.06 5.79 -2.32
CA LEU A 48 15.80 5.27 -1.81
C LEU A 48 15.63 3.84 -2.35
N VAL A 49 15.76 2.86 -1.49
CA VAL A 49 15.53 1.45 -1.83
C VAL A 49 14.07 1.11 -1.51
N ILE A 50 13.38 0.52 -2.46
CA ILE A 50 11.99 0.08 -2.32
C ILE A 50 11.94 -1.43 -2.42
N ARG A 51 11.36 -2.09 -1.43
CA ARG A 51 11.21 -3.53 -1.37
C ARG A 51 9.89 -3.93 -0.71
N ALA A 52 9.55 -5.21 -0.81
CA ALA A 52 8.43 -5.74 -0.05
C ALA A 52 8.68 -5.64 1.47
N LEU A 53 7.63 -5.31 2.22
CA LEU A 53 7.60 -5.43 3.67
C LEU A 53 7.67 -6.91 4.03
N ARG A 54 8.52 -7.27 5.00
CA ARG A 54 8.58 -8.63 5.55
C ARG A 54 7.61 -8.76 6.72
N LYS A 55 7.05 -9.95 6.92
CA LYS A 55 6.08 -10.18 8.01
C LYS A 55 6.67 -9.93 9.40
N GLU A 56 7.93 -10.27 9.59
CA GLU A 56 8.66 -10.04 10.85
C GLU A 56 8.88 -8.56 11.17
N GLU A 57 8.84 -7.67 10.18
CA GLU A 57 8.98 -6.24 10.35
C GLU A 57 7.64 -5.54 10.67
N ALA A 58 6.52 -6.18 10.33
CA ALA A 58 5.20 -5.59 10.46
C ALA A 58 4.83 -5.17 11.91
N PRO A 59 5.19 -5.92 12.97
CA PRO A 59 4.89 -5.49 14.34
C PRO A 59 5.47 -4.13 14.72
N GLU A 60 6.71 -3.84 14.31
CA GLU A 60 7.34 -2.55 14.60
C GLU A 60 6.75 -1.42 13.74
N LEU A 61 6.45 -1.72 12.47
CA LEU A 61 5.72 -0.78 11.61
C LEU A 61 4.34 -0.44 12.20
N LEU A 62 3.60 -1.41 12.71
CA LEU A 62 2.30 -1.19 13.35
C LEU A 62 2.40 -0.31 14.60
N LYS A 63 3.45 -0.47 15.41
CA LYS A 63 3.70 0.42 16.56
C LYS A 63 3.97 1.86 16.11
N PHE A 64 4.74 2.03 15.04
CA PHE A 64 5.05 3.33 14.47
C PHE A 64 3.80 4.02 13.91
N LEU A 65 2.97 3.28 13.16
CA LEU A 65 1.74 3.82 12.56
C LEU A 65 0.75 4.36 13.58
N LYS A 66 0.73 3.81 14.81
CA LYS A 66 -0.11 4.35 15.89
C LYS A 66 0.17 5.82 16.21
N LYS A 67 1.40 6.27 16.02
CA LYS A 67 1.80 7.66 16.27
C LYS A 67 1.12 8.65 15.31
N PHE A 68 0.69 8.19 14.13
CA PHE A 68 -0.03 9.02 13.17
C PHE A 68 -1.50 9.18 13.52
N ILE A 69 -2.09 8.25 14.26
CA ILE A 69 -3.49 8.31 14.70
C ILE A 69 -3.69 9.42 15.72
N GLU A 70 -2.64 9.80 16.45
CA GLU A 70 -2.65 10.84 17.47
C GLU A 70 -2.31 12.24 16.93
N ILE A 71 -2.01 12.34 15.62
CA ILE A 71 -1.63 13.59 14.97
C ILE A 71 -2.87 14.24 14.37
N ASP A 72 -3.34 15.32 15.01
CA ASP A 72 -4.41 16.18 14.47
C ASP A 72 -3.87 17.02 13.30
N ARG A 73 -3.57 16.36 12.17
CA ARG A 73 -3.06 17.03 10.99
C ARG A 73 -3.56 16.40 9.70
N ASP A 74 -4.33 17.21 8.96
CA ASP A 74 -4.69 16.88 7.59
C ASP A 74 -5.40 15.51 7.55
N PHE A 75 -5.12 14.66 6.64
CA PHE A 75 -5.69 13.33 6.51
C PHE A 75 -4.74 12.21 7.00
N TYR A 76 -3.67 12.56 7.69
CA TYR A 76 -2.66 11.58 8.15
C TYR A 76 -3.22 10.59 9.17
N ASP A 77 -4.08 11.05 10.06
CA ASP A 77 -4.76 10.21 11.05
C ASP A 77 -5.64 9.15 10.38
N ILE A 78 -6.49 9.55 9.44
CA ILE A 78 -7.36 8.64 8.68
C ILE A 78 -6.52 7.66 7.85
N VAL A 79 -5.52 8.15 7.13
CA VAL A 79 -4.63 7.31 6.33
C VAL A 79 -3.83 6.37 7.23
N GLY A 80 -3.32 6.84 8.36
CA GLY A 80 -2.62 6.03 9.35
C GLY A 80 -3.46 4.88 9.90
N VAL A 81 -4.74 5.14 10.23
CA VAL A 81 -5.69 4.10 10.69
C VAL A 81 -5.92 3.05 9.60
N ARG A 82 -6.11 3.48 8.36
CA ARG A 82 -6.35 2.56 7.23
C ARG A 82 -5.14 1.69 6.95
N VAL A 83 -3.95 2.28 6.84
CA VAL A 83 -2.70 1.54 6.65
C VAL A 83 -2.46 0.58 7.80
N TYR A 84 -2.73 1.00 9.04
CA TYR A 84 -2.64 0.12 10.21
C TYR A 84 -3.54 -1.11 10.07
N ALA A 85 -4.81 -0.91 9.68
CA ALA A 85 -5.77 -2.00 9.51
C ALA A 85 -5.35 -2.94 8.36
N GLU A 86 -4.87 -2.39 7.26
CA GLU A 86 -4.41 -3.16 6.08
C GLU A 86 -3.17 -3.99 6.40
N VAL A 87 -2.15 -3.41 7.04
CA VAL A 87 -0.95 -4.15 7.46
C VAL A 87 -1.29 -5.22 8.49
N LEU A 88 -2.16 -4.93 9.46
CA LEU A 88 -2.61 -5.89 10.45
C LEU A 88 -3.40 -7.05 9.79
N GLY A 89 -4.31 -6.72 8.88
CA GLY A 89 -5.09 -7.69 8.12
C GLY A 89 -4.21 -8.62 7.29
N TRP A 90 -3.20 -8.06 6.62
CA TRP A 90 -2.20 -8.84 5.89
C TRP A 90 -1.35 -9.72 6.81
N LEU A 91 -0.86 -9.19 7.92
CA LEU A 91 -0.07 -9.95 8.90
C LEU A 91 -0.85 -11.16 9.43
N ARG A 92 -2.16 -11.00 9.62
CA ARG A 92 -3.08 -12.03 10.10
C ARG A 92 -3.69 -12.89 8.99
N ASN A 93 -3.21 -12.77 7.75
CA ASN A 93 -3.76 -13.45 6.57
C ASN A 93 -5.28 -13.23 6.38
N ARG A 94 -5.78 -12.05 6.71
CA ARG A 94 -7.19 -11.66 6.53
C ARG A 94 -7.44 -10.94 5.20
N LEU A 95 -6.38 -10.45 4.56
CA LEU A 95 -6.45 -9.80 3.26
C LEU A 95 -5.87 -10.71 2.19
N LYS A 96 -6.67 -10.99 1.18
CA LYS A 96 -6.24 -11.75 0.01
C LYS A 96 -5.51 -10.82 -0.96
N ASP A 97 -4.41 -11.32 -1.53
CA ASP A 97 -3.70 -10.69 -2.65
C ASP A 97 -3.33 -9.22 -2.42
N SER A 98 -3.05 -8.85 -1.17
CA SER A 98 -2.48 -7.56 -0.82
C SER A 98 -0.95 -7.61 -0.84
N TYR A 99 -0.35 -6.49 -1.20
CA TYR A 99 1.09 -6.29 -1.18
C TYR A 99 1.44 -4.98 -0.47
N HIS A 100 2.53 -5.01 0.27
CA HIS A 100 2.99 -3.90 1.09
C HIS A 100 4.45 -3.65 0.77
N LEU A 101 4.77 -2.41 0.43
CA LEU A 101 6.11 -1.96 0.06
C LEU A 101 6.63 -0.97 1.09
N VAL A 102 7.90 -1.09 1.42
CA VAL A 102 8.63 -0.11 2.23
C VAL A 102 9.73 0.54 1.40
N GLY A 103 9.86 1.84 1.56
CA GLY A 103 10.97 2.62 1.02
C GLY A 103 11.92 2.98 2.15
N THR A 104 13.22 2.71 1.99
CA THR A 104 14.24 3.00 3.00
C THR A 104 15.35 3.88 2.44
N ILE A 105 15.89 4.77 3.28
CA ILE A 105 17.10 5.53 3.02
C ILE A 105 18.09 5.16 4.12
N ASP A 106 19.23 4.58 3.74
CA ASP A 106 20.23 4.08 4.69
C ASP A 106 19.63 3.10 5.74
N GLY A 107 18.67 2.27 5.32
CA GLY A 107 17.95 1.33 6.16
C GLY A 107 16.78 1.93 6.95
N GLU A 108 16.72 3.24 7.13
CA GLU A 108 15.65 3.91 7.86
C GLU A 108 14.39 4.04 7.01
N LEU A 109 13.25 3.72 7.59
CA LEU A 109 11.94 3.83 6.95
C LEU A 109 11.68 5.26 6.49
N ALA A 110 11.53 5.44 5.18
CA ALA A 110 11.26 6.72 4.54
C ALA A 110 9.85 6.81 3.93
N GLY A 111 9.29 5.67 3.53
CA GLY A 111 7.96 5.63 2.92
C GLY A 111 7.33 4.26 2.97
N PHE A 112 6.03 4.23 2.72
CA PHE A 112 5.21 3.04 2.64
C PHE A 112 4.24 3.16 1.47
N ALA A 113 3.94 2.04 0.81
CA ALA A 113 2.86 1.96 -0.15
C ALA A 113 2.25 0.57 -0.15
N ASP A 114 0.97 0.49 -0.34
CA ASP A 114 0.28 -0.77 -0.49
C ASP A 114 -0.78 -0.76 -1.58
N GLY A 115 -1.19 -1.95 -1.96
CA GLY A 115 -2.21 -2.20 -2.94
C GLY A 115 -2.70 -3.63 -2.86
N ARG A 116 -3.69 -3.92 -3.68
CA ARG A 116 -4.34 -5.21 -3.69
C ARG A 116 -4.82 -5.57 -5.09
N LYS A 117 -4.66 -6.84 -5.47
CA LYS A 117 -5.36 -7.42 -6.61
C LYS A 117 -6.81 -7.67 -6.21
N ARG A 118 -7.76 -7.00 -6.87
CA ARG A 118 -9.20 -7.20 -6.65
C ARG A 118 -9.69 -8.42 -7.40
N ASP A 119 -9.34 -8.48 -8.68
CA ASP A 119 -9.64 -9.57 -9.60
C ASP A 119 -8.53 -9.66 -10.67
N GLU A 120 -8.75 -10.43 -11.72
CA GLU A 120 -7.73 -10.64 -12.76
C GLU A 120 -7.39 -9.38 -13.56
N ASP A 121 -8.32 -8.44 -13.65
CA ASP A 121 -8.18 -7.24 -14.48
C ASP A 121 -7.95 -5.97 -13.65
N VAL A 122 -8.49 -5.92 -12.44
CA VAL A 122 -8.52 -4.71 -11.61
C VAL A 122 -7.64 -4.86 -10.38
N HIS A 123 -6.74 -3.91 -10.20
CA HIS A 123 -5.95 -3.74 -8.98
C HIS A 123 -6.32 -2.44 -8.30
N ILE A 124 -6.27 -2.43 -6.97
CA ILE A 124 -6.58 -1.26 -6.15
C ILE A 124 -5.29 -0.70 -5.57
N SER A 125 -5.09 0.59 -5.79
CA SER A 125 -4.11 1.40 -5.07
C SER A 125 -4.71 1.77 -3.72
N LEU A 126 -4.23 1.17 -2.65
CA LEU A 126 -4.69 1.54 -1.32
C LEU A 126 -4.02 2.86 -0.88
N HIS A 127 -2.90 2.81 -0.19
CA HIS A 127 -2.28 4.02 0.33
C HIS A 127 -0.82 4.20 -0.11
N SER A 128 -0.34 5.43 0.00
CA SER A 128 1.09 5.77 -0.07
C SER A 128 1.37 6.85 0.95
N MET A 129 2.33 6.60 1.83
CA MET A 129 2.79 7.53 2.85
C MET A 129 4.27 7.84 2.65
N ALA A 130 4.64 9.10 2.84
CA ALA A 130 6.03 9.52 2.94
C ALA A 130 6.31 9.93 4.38
N PHE A 131 7.25 9.26 5.02
CA PHE A 131 7.68 9.55 6.40
C PHE A 131 8.89 10.48 6.43
N LYS A 132 9.53 10.70 5.27
CA LYS A 132 10.53 11.74 5.06
C LYS A 132 10.06 12.67 3.95
N ARG A 133 9.93 13.95 4.27
CA ARG A 133 9.46 14.99 3.34
C ARG A 133 10.60 15.55 2.47
N GLY A 134 10.22 16.18 1.35
CA GLY A 134 11.14 16.92 0.48
C GLY A 134 11.87 16.09 -0.59
N GLY A 135 12.23 14.84 -0.29
CA GLY A 135 13.04 13.99 -1.14
C GLY A 135 12.36 13.34 -2.35
N GLY A 136 11.05 13.48 -2.51
CA GLY A 136 10.30 12.79 -3.58
C GLY A 136 9.86 11.37 -3.23
N VAL A 137 10.02 10.95 -1.97
CA VAL A 137 9.71 9.59 -1.49
C VAL A 137 8.29 9.16 -1.85
N GLY A 138 7.27 10.00 -1.57
CA GLY A 138 5.88 9.67 -1.87
C GLY A 138 5.63 9.40 -3.36
N ALA A 139 6.29 10.15 -4.24
CA ALA A 139 6.19 9.93 -5.68
C ALA A 139 6.83 8.60 -6.10
N ALA A 140 8.00 8.27 -5.55
CA ALA A 140 8.68 7.02 -5.83
C ALA A 140 7.87 5.80 -5.33
N MET A 141 7.29 5.88 -4.13
CA MET A 141 6.43 4.82 -3.58
C MET A 141 5.18 4.61 -4.43
N TYR A 142 4.53 5.70 -4.85
CA TYR A 142 3.38 5.62 -5.75
C TYR A 142 3.76 4.98 -7.08
N TYR A 143 4.86 5.42 -7.69
CA TYR A 143 5.34 4.87 -8.95
C TYR A 143 5.69 3.38 -8.83
N ALA A 144 6.37 2.97 -7.76
CA ALA A 144 6.75 1.59 -7.54
C ALA A 144 5.54 0.65 -7.48
N LYS A 145 4.50 1.02 -6.72
CA LYS A 145 3.29 0.19 -6.64
C LYS A 145 2.49 0.18 -7.93
N ALA A 146 2.44 1.31 -8.66
CA ALA A 146 1.77 1.37 -9.96
C ALA A 146 2.49 0.52 -11.01
N GLN A 147 3.82 0.63 -11.09
CA GLN A 147 4.63 -0.19 -11.96
C GLN A 147 4.48 -1.68 -11.65
N TYR A 148 4.49 -2.05 -10.39
CA TYR A 148 4.27 -3.44 -9.98
C TYR A 148 2.90 -3.95 -10.40
N ALA A 149 1.83 -3.18 -10.18
CA ALA A 149 0.49 -3.56 -10.59
C ALA A 149 0.38 -3.77 -12.11
N PHE A 150 0.90 -2.84 -12.89
CA PHE A 150 0.79 -2.92 -14.34
C PHE A 150 1.80 -3.86 -14.99
N GLU A 151 3.07 -3.77 -14.63
CA GLU A 151 4.14 -4.43 -15.37
C GLU A 151 4.43 -5.85 -14.86
N THR A 152 4.25 -6.09 -13.56
CA THR A 152 4.52 -7.41 -12.97
C THR A 152 3.24 -8.22 -12.80
N LEU A 153 2.17 -7.60 -12.28
CA LEU A 153 0.92 -8.30 -11.99
C LEU A 153 -0.09 -8.26 -13.14
N GLY A 154 0.18 -7.48 -14.19
CA GLY A 154 -0.60 -7.50 -15.43
C GLY A 154 -1.96 -6.80 -15.35
N ALA A 155 -2.16 -5.86 -14.41
CA ALA A 155 -3.39 -5.11 -14.28
C ALA A 155 -3.83 -4.48 -15.60
N LYS A 156 -5.11 -4.56 -15.94
CA LYS A 156 -5.72 -3.81 -17.04
C LYS A 156 -6.25 -2.46 -16.59
N GLU A 157 -6.71 -2.40 -15.35
CA GLU A 157 -7.13 -1.17 -14.68
C GLU A 157 -6.53 -1.09 -13.28
N TRP A 158 -6.21 0.10 -12.84
CA TRP A 158 -5.72 0.39 -11.50
C TRP A 158 -6.55 1.51 -10.89
N TRP A 159 -7.28 1.17 -9.84
CA TRP A 159 -8.22 2.05 -9.18
C TRP A 159 -7.60 2.69 -7.95
N SER A 160 -7.89 3.94 -7.70
CA SER A 160 -7.41 4.69 -6.54
C SER A 160 -8.41 5.73 -6.08
N THR A 161 -8.34 6.05 -4.78
CA THR A 161 -8.93 7.23 -4.17
C THR A 161 -7.81 8.14 -3.67
N PHE A 162 -8.11 9.41 -3.50
CA PHE A 162 -7.13 10.39 -3.01
C PHE A 162 -7.72 11.11 -1.81
N GLU A 163 -7.00 11.06 -0.70
CA GLU A 163 -7.42 11.63 0.59
C GLU A 163 -6.64 12.89 0.95
N SER A 164 -5.57 13.18 0.22
CA SER A 164 -4.80 14.40 0.38
C SER A 164 -4.88 15.29 -0.85
N TYR A 165 -4.88 16.61 -0.65
CA TYR A 165 -4.84 17.59 -1.72
C TYR A 165 -3.63 17.37 -2.64
N ASN A 166 -2.47 17.07 -2.09
CA ASN A 166 -1.26 16.83 -2.88
C ASN A 166 -1.35 15.56 -3.73
N GLY A 167 -1.91 14.48 -3.18
CA GLY A 167 -2.17 13.24 -3.90
C GLY A 167 -3.17 13.47 -5.03
N TRP A 168 -4.31 14.10 -4.72
CA TRP A 168 -5.34 14.40 -5.71
C TRP A 168 -4.82 15.31 -6.82
N LYS A 169 -4.12 16.40 -6.49
CA LYS A 169 -3.57 17.33 -7.48
C LYS A 169 -2.57 16.68 -8.43
N ARG A 170 -1.70 15.83 -7.91
CA ARG A 170 -0.64 15.18 -8.70
C ARG A 170 -1.14 13.99 -9.50
N TYR A 171 -1.93 13.15 -8.89
CA TYR A 171 -2.30 11.86 -9.47
C TYR A 171 -3.77 11.79 -9.87
N GLY A 172 -4.69 12.40 -9.14
CA GLY A 172 -6.10 12.46 -9.52
C GLY A 172 -6.31 13.32 -10.74
N LEU A 173 -5.80 14.56 -10.75
CA LEU A 173 -5.93 15.47 -11.88
C LEU A 173 -4.89 15.20 -12.98
N GLY A 174 -3.66 14.83 -12.60
CA GLY A 174 -2.55 14.73 -13.55
C GLY A 174 -2.56 13.47 -14.40
N CYS A 175 -3.05 12.34 -13.87
CA CYS A 175 -2.88 11.07 -14.55
C CYS A 175 -3.98 10.04 -14.36
N ALA A 176 -5.02 10.33 -13.59
CA ALA A 176 -6.11 9.37 -13.37
C ALA A 176 -7.42 9.89 -13.96
N GLN A 177 -8.21 8.97 -14.50
CA GLN A 177 -9.53 9.26 -15.03
C GLN A 177 -10.57 8.97 -13.93
N PRO A 178 -11.60 9.82 -13.75
CA PRO A 178 -12.68 9.54 -12.84
C PRO A 178 -13.42 8.26 -13.26
N SER A 179 -13.73 7.41 -12.30
CA SER A 179 -14.53 6.21 -12.49
C SER A 179 -15.93 6.42 -11.93
N TYR A 180 -16.93 6.13 -12.72
CA TYR A 180 -18.34 6.13 -12.36
C TYR A 180 -19.01 4.88 -12.93
N PRO A 181 -20.11 4.40 -12.38
CA PRO A 181 -20.87 4.97 -11.29
C PRO A 181 -20.23 4.73 -9.92
N TRP A 182 -20.47 5.64 -9.09
CA TRP A 182 -20.36 5.69 -7.67
C TRP A 182 -21.65 5.14 -7.03
N PRO A 183 -21.67 4.38 -5.96
CA PRO A 183 -20.57 3.98 -5.07
C PRO A 183 -19.94 2.62 -5.38
N GLU A 184 -20.31 1.91 -6.45
CA GLU A 184 -19.83 0.55 -6.71
C GLU A 184 -18.33 0.47 -6.87
N ASN A 185 -17.72 1.59 -7.25
CA ASN A 185 -16.28 1.74 -7.41
C ASN A 185 -15.61 2.44 -6.22
N GLN A 186 -16.31 2.54 -5.09
CA GLN A 186 -15.73 3.12 -3.89
C GLN A 186 -14.62 2.24 -3.31
N HIS A 187 -13.64 2.89 -2.68
CA HIS A 187 -12.69 2.19 -1.84
C HIS A 187 -13.42 1.43 -0.72
N GLU A 188 -12.95 0.24 -0.37
CA GLU A 188 -13.60 -0.65 0.61
C GLU A 188 -13.82 -0.01 1.99
N LEU A 189 -12.95 0.91 2.37
CA LEU A 189 -13.06 1.67 3.61
C LEU A 189 -13.81 3.00 3.45
N GLY A 190 -14.50 3.18 2.32
CA GLY A 190 -15.15 4.42 1.95
C GLY A 190 -14.17 5.42 1.36
N GLY A 191 -14.61 6.62 1.08
CA GLY A 191 -13.76 7.70 0.60
C GLY A 191 -14.34 8.49 -0.55
N ALA A 192 -13.48 9.32 -1.15
CA ALA A 192 -13.79 10.16 -2.30
C ALA A 192 -14.08 9.34 -3.58
N ALA A 193 -14.37 10.03 -4.67
CA ALA A 193 -14.55 9.41 -5.96
C ALA A 193 -13.39 8.51 -6.33
N VAL A 194 -13.68 7.36 -6.89
CA VAL A 194 -12.69 6.43 -7.42
C VAL A 194 -12.20 6.95 -8.76
N TYR A 195 -10.91 6.98 -8.92
CA TYR A 195 -10.21 7.25 -10.17
C TYR A 195 -9.60 5.96 -10.69
N TYR A 196 -9.51 5.83 -11.99
CA TYR A 196 -8.86 4.66 -12.56
C TYR A 196 -7.87 5.05 -13.68
N ILE A 197 -6.84 4.22 -13.82
CA ILE A 197 -5.88 4.28 -14.90
C ILE A 197 -6.02 2.98 -15.69
N ARG A 198 -6.26 3.05 -16.98
CA ARG A 198 -6.24 1.90 -17.87
C ARG A 198 -4.83 1.58 -18.33
N ARG A 199 -4.56 0.34 -18.61
CA ARG A 199 -3.26 -0.13 -19.10
C ARG A 199 -2.76 0.69 -20.31
N SER A 200 -3.62 0.95 -21.28
CA SER A 200 -3.24 1.74 -22.45
C SER A 200 -2.81 3.17 -22.10
N TYR A 201 -3.45 3.77 -21.09
CA TYR A 201 -3.11 5.11 -20.64
C TYR A 201 -1.86 5.12 -19.75
N TRP A 202 -1.65 4.05 -18.96
CA TRP A 202 -0.39 3.82 -18.28
C TRP A 202 0.77 3.79 -19.27
N ASP A 203 0.69 2.96 -20.30
CA ASP A 203 1.76 2.75 -21.27
C ASP A 203 2.04 4.01 -22.12
N SER A 204 1.02 4.82 -22.43
CA SER A 204 1.17 6.02 -23.30
C SER A 204 1.53 7.29 -22.56
N THR A 205 1.23 7.40 -21.27
CA THR A 205 1.26 8.72 -20.60
C THR A 205 1.70 8.64 -19.14
N VAL A 206 1.02 7.81 -18.32
CA VAL A 206 1.15 7.87 -16.86
C VAL A 206 2.52 7.39 -16.40
N LYS A 207 3.09 6.41 -17.07
CA LYS A 207 4.44 5.91 -16.76
C LYS A 207 5.49 7.01 -16.90
N ASP A 208 5.48 7.73 -18.00
CA ASP A 208 6.43 8.82 -18.26
C ASP A 208 6.20 10.00 -17.32
N TYR A 209 4.95 10.31 -17.00
CA TYR A 209 4.64 11.30 -15.98
C TYR A 209 5.23 10.94 -14.61
N ASN A 210 5.11 9.69 -14.19
CA ASN A 210 5.72 9.22 -12.94
C ASN A 210 7.25 9.31 -12.97
N LYS A 211 7.89 8.97 -14.11
CA LYS A 211 9.35 9.13 -14.27
C LYS A 211 9.78 10.59 -14.09
N GLN A 212 9.02 11.53 -14.62
CA GLN A 212 9.29 12.96 -14.41
C GLN A 212 9.19 13.36 -12.93
N LEU A 213 8.20 12.83 -12.20
CA LEU A 213 8.00 13.13 -10.78
C LEU A 213 9.14 12.59 -9.89
N VAL A 214 9.76 11.47 -10.27
CA VAL A 214 10.89 10.88 -9.54
C VAL A 214 12.25 11.25 -10.13
N HIS A 215 12.28 12.14 -11.14
CA HIS A 215 13.49 12.58 -11.85
C HIS A 215 14.31 11.43 -12.45
N GLY A 216 13.65 10.42 -13.00
CA GLY A 216 14.30 9.25 -13.60
C GLY A 216 13.39 8.02 -13.63
N ASP A 217 13.97 6.87 -13.41
CA ASP A 217 13.23 5.61 -13.32
C ASP A 217 13.57 4.85 -12.04
N LEU A 218 12.79 3.82 -11.75
CA LEU A 218 13.13 2.83 -10.75
C LEU A 218 14.12 1.84 -11.38
N ILE A 219 15.28 1.71 -10.77
CA ILE A 219 16.40 0.92 -11.30
C ILE A 219 16.34 -0.49 -10.71
N ARG A 220 16.42 -1.47 -11.57
CA ARG A 220 16.53 -2.91 -11.25
C ARG A 220 17.59 -3.57 -12.16
N PRO A 221 18.32 -4.58 -11.68
CA PRO A 221 18.40 -5.00 -10.28
C PRO A 221 19.07 -3.95 -9.39
N VAL A 222 18.75 -3.98 -8.11
CA VAL A 222 19.43 -3.11 -7.13
C VAL A 222 20.86 -3.62 -6.91
N PRO A 223 21.90 -2.79 -6.99
CA PRO A 223 23.26 -3.19 -6.63
C PRO A 223 23.35 -3.76 -5.22
N ALA A 224 24.16 -4.80 -5.02
CA ALA A 224 24.19 -5.56 -3.78
C ALA A 224 24.54 -4.72 -2.55
N ASP A 225 25.46 -3.78 -2.68
CA ASP A 225 25.85 -2.84 -1.63
C ASP A 225 24.69 -1.89 -1.24
N ILE A 226 23.93 -1.42 -2.22
CA ILE A 226 22.76 -0.57 -1.99
C ILE A 226 21.62 -1.41 -1.37
N LEU A 227 21.38 -2.62 -1.87
CA LEU A 227 20.33 -3.50 -1.33
C LEU A 227 20.62 -3.88 0.12
N ALA A 228 21.87 -4.14 0.47
CA ALA A 228 22.28 -4.48 1.82
C ALA A 228 21.95 -3.39 2.85
N THR A 229 21.90 -2.11 2.45
CA THR A 229 21.46 -1.03 3.35
C THR A 229 19.99 -1.18 3.79
N ALA A 230 19.18 -1.88 2.99
CA ALA A 230 17.75 -2.08 3.25
C ALA A 230 17.44 -3.44 3.90
N ASP A 231 18.43 -4.26 4.23
CA ASP A 231 18.21 -5.58 4.82
C ASP A 231 17.54 -5.53 6.18
N LYS A 232 17.83 -4.51 6.96
CA LYS A 232 17.18 -4.27 8.24
C LYS A 232 16.34 -2.99 8.15
N LEU A 233 15.04 -3.12 8.45
CA LEU A 233 14.17 -1.96 8.55
C LEU A 233 14.39 -1.27 9.90
N ILE A 234 14.89 -0.04 9.84
CA ILE A 234 15.03 0.82 11.01
C ILE A 234 13.82 1.74 11.06
N ILE A 235 13.03 1.62 12.11
CA ILE A 235 11.83 2.46 12.31
C ILE A 235 12.26 3.72 13.08
N PRO A 236 12.01 4.93 12.56
CA PRO A 236 12.33 6.15 13.27
C PRO A 236 11.45 6.32 14.53
N GLU A 237 11.97 6.98 15.55
CA GLU A 237 11.23 7.23 16.78
C GLU A 237 10.04 8.15 16.55
N THR A 238 10.19 9.15 15.69
CA THR A 238 9.17 10.12 15.34
C THR A 238 9.06 10.26 13.83
N PRO A 239 7.85 10.42 13.28
CA PRO A 239 7.69 10.75 11.87
C PRO A 239 8.19 12.17 11.58
N ASP A 240 8.87 12.36 10.45
CA ASP A 240 9.25 13.66 9.90
C ASP A 240 8.17 14.15 8.93
N ILE A 241 7.08 14.73 9.50
CA ILE A 241 5.86 15.17 8.78
C ILE A 241 5.49 16.62 9.05
#